data_74e86a969933814ca439ed59dc7cf00a
#
_entry.id   74e86a969933814ca439ed59dc7cf00a
#
_cell.length_a   1.000
_cell.length_b   1.000
_cell.length_c   1.000
_cell.angle_alpha   90.00
_cell.angle_beta   90.00
_cell.angle_gamma   90.00
#
_symmetry.space_group_name_H-M   'P 1'
#
loop_
_entity.id
_entity.type
_entity.pdbx_description
1 polymer ?
#
loop_
_entity_poly.entity_id
_entity_poly.type
_entity_poly.pdbx_seq_one_letter_code
_entity_poly.pdbx_strand_id
1 'polypeptide(L)'
;PQFEEKVQVPALVLQDWKGNICEISDQFDVSYLRHAKDFVTRRWIRCPVETREDWERMKTRYALDAPGRFPDDFDARCRRAADRDGILGVAFSGPFWQLREWCGFEGLCMMMVEQPDLVDEMAAFWRDFVDAMLERIFDRVAPDHIFISEDMAYKEKSMISPAMARRFCLPSWRRWADRSRTAGVPILDIDSDGFIGELIPLWIEAGLNCCDPIEVAAGCDLNDFRRRFGRSMAYQGGIDKRAMAKGGPVIRREIDRLRPVIRDGGYIPGCDHGVPSDVSWEAYLDYCRLLAEETGWL
;
A
#
# COMPACT_ATOMS: atom_id res chain seq x y z
N PRO A 1 10.44 -36.09 6.37
CA PRO A 1 9.28 -35.50 5.79
C PRO A 1 9.19 -36.00 4.37
N GLN A 2 8.20 -36.85 4.10
CA GLN A 2 7.85 -37.27 2.75
C GLN A 2 7.29 -36.02 2.06
N PHE A 3 7.93 -35.60 0.97
CA PHE A 3 7.30 -34.67 0.05
C PHE A 3 6.14 -35.40 -0.61
N GLU A 4 4.92 -34.99 -0.33
CA GLU A 4 3.75 -35.42 -1.08
C GLU A 4 3.99 -35.08 -2.56
N GLU A 5 3.76 -36.05 -3.45
CA GLU A 5 3.75 -35.80 -4.89
C GLU A 5 2.82 -34.61 -5.16
N LYS A 6 3.35 -33.55 -5.75
CA LYS A 6 2.54 -32.43 -6.23
C LYS A 6 1.55 -32.97 -7.23
N VAL A 7 0.29 -33.08 -6.84
CA VAL A 7 -0.79 -33.32 -7.78
C VAL A 7 -0.74 -32.20 -8.80
N GLN A 8 -0.47 -32.55 -10.07
CA GLN A 8 -0.45 -31.59 -11.17
C GLN A 8 -1.90 -31.21 -11.43
N VAL A 9 -2.32 -30.07 -10.88
CA VAL A 9 -3.64 -29.52 -11.14
C VAL A 9 -3.62 -28.93 -12.55
N PRO A 10 -4.60 -29.25 -13.41
CA PRO A 10 -4.71 -28.59 -14.71
C PRO A 10 -4.68 -27.07 -14.55
N ALA A 11 -3.95 -26.40 -15.42
CA ALA A 11 -3.69 -24.98 -15.28
C ALA A 11 -3.93 -24.25 -16.60
N LEU A 12 -4.43 -23.01 -16.49
CA LEU A 12 -4.63 -22.11 -17.62
C LEU A 12 -3.50 -21.08 -17.65
N VAL A 13 -2.87 -20.93 -18.81
CA VAL A 13 -1.92 -19.85 -19.05
C VAL A 13 -2.67 -18.69 -19.71
N LEU A 14 -2.55 -17.51 -19.14
CA LEU A 14 -3.23 -16.31 -19.62
C LEU A 14 -2.35 -15.07 -19.50
N GLN A 15 -2.68 -14.05 -20.28
CA GLN A 15 -2.11 -12.73 -20.14
C GLN A 15 -3.12 -11.82 -19.41
N ASP A 16 -2.69 -11.20 -18.32
CA ASP A 16 -3.52 -10.24 -17.62
C ASP A 16 -3.49 -8.86 -18.31
N TRP A 17 -4.33 -7.94 -17.83
CA TRP A 17 -4.45 -6.60 -18.39
C TRP A 17 -3.20 -5.74 -18.19
N LYS A 18 -2.33 -6.09 -17.23
CA LYS A 18 -1.03 -5.43 -17.00
C LYS A 18 0.02 -5.90 -17.99
N GLY A 19 -0.18 -7.06 -18.61
CA GLY A 19 0.73 -7.69 -19.57
C GLY A 19 1.53 -8.84 -18.99
N ASN A 20 1.28 -9.24 -17.75
CA ASN A 20 1.89 -10.43 -17.16
C ASN A 20 1.35 -11.70 -17.83
N ILE A 21 2.23 -12.65 -18.09
CA ILE A 21 1.86 -14.02 -18.45
C ILE A 21 1.89 -14.83 -17.17
N CYS A 22 0.75 -15.37 -16.80
CA CYS A 22 0.61 -16.14 -15.56
C CYS A 22 -0.17 -17.44 -15.78
N GLU A 23 0.09 -18.39 -14.90
CA GLU A 23 -0.59 -19.66 -14.79
C GLU A 23 -1.53 -19.61 -13.57
N ILE A 24 -2.77 -20.01 -13.78
CA ILE A 24 -3.79 -20.14 -12.73
C ILE A 24 -4.39 -21.54 -12.76
N SER A 25 -5.00 -21.99 -11.65
CA SER A 25 -5.78 -23.23 -11.65
C SER A 25 -6.95 -23.12 -12.63
N ASP A 26 -7.23 -24.19 -13.38
CA ASP A 26 -8.39 -24.30 -14.28
C ASP A 26 -9.73 -24.38 -13.54
N GLN A 27 -9.70 -24.52 -12.20
CA GLN A 27 -10.88 -24.43 -11.35
C GLN A 27 -11.46 -22.99 -11.30
N PHE A 28 -10.71 -21.99 -11.76
CA PHE A 28 -11.17 -20.62 -11.86
C PHE A 28 -11.64 -20.30 -13.26
N ASP A 29 -12.89 -19.88 -13.42
CA ASP A 29 -13.39 -19.32 -14.67
C ASP A 29 -12.65 -17.99 -14.96
N VAL A 30 -12.26 -17.78 -16.23
CA VAL A 30 -11.63 -16.54 -16.69
C VAL A 30 -12.50 -15.31 -16.41
N SER A 31 -13.83 -15.45 -16.37
CA SER A 31 -14.76 -14.38 -15.96
C SER A 31 -14.54 -13.97 -14.51
N TYR A 32 -14.16 -14.90 -13.63
CA TYR A 32 -13.86 -14.64 -12.23
C TYR A 32 -12.70 -13.64 -12.09
N LEU A 33 -11.67 -13.73 -12.93
CA LEU A 33 -10.53 -12.81 -12.93
C LEU A 33 -10.91 -11.37 -13.33
N ARG A 34 -11.98 -11.19 -14.08
CA ARG A 34 -12.48 -9.86 -14.45
C ARG A 34 -13.26 -9.17 -13.35
N HIS A 35 -13.87 -9.94 -12.47
CA HIS A 35 -14.82 -9.48 -11.46
C HIS A 35 -14.36 -9.76 -10.03
N ALA A 36 -13.45 -10.72 -9.82
CA ALA A 36 -12.93 -11.04 -8.52
C ALA A 36 -12.03 -9.91 -8.01
N LYS A 37 -12.40 -9.39 -6.87
CA LYS A 37 -11.56 -8.49 -6.08
C LYS A 37 -10.56 -9.24 -5.22
N ASP A 38 -10.68 -10.56 -5.18
CA ASP A 38 -9.87 -11.43 -4.32
C ASP A 38 -8.64 -11.96 -5.05
N PHE A 39 -7.62 -12.27 -4.28
CA PHE A 39 -6.36 -12.78 -4.75
C PHE A 39 -6.51 -14.21 -5.28
N VAL A 40 -6.53 -14.35 -6.59
CA VAL A 40 -6.36 -15.65 -7.23
C VAL A 40 -4.87 -16.00 -7.19
N THR A 41 -4.54 -17.14 -6.58
CA THR A 41 -3.17 -17.65 -6.57
C THR A 41 -2.68 -17.83 -8.02
N ARG A 42 -1.58 -17.16 -8.37
CA ARG A 42 -0.98 -17.16 -9.71
C ARG A 42 0.47 -17.57 -9.61
N ARG A 43 0.91 -18.29 -10.61
CA ARG A 43 2.33 -18.44 -10.91
C ARG A 43 2.69 -17.48 -12.04
N TRP A 44 3.56 -16.54 -11.76
CA TRP A 44 4.08 -15.63 -12.79
C TRP A 44 5.06 -16.37 -13.68
N ILE A 45 4.79 -16.41 -15.01
CA ILE A 45 5.65 -17.03 -16.00
C ILE A 45 6.56 -15.97 -16.60
N ARG A 46 6.00 -14.79 -16.92
CA ARG A 46 6.72 -13.67 -17.49
C ARG A 46 6.09 -12.35 -17.01
N CYS A 47 6.96 -11.40 -16.65
CA CYS A 47 6.54 -10.06 -16.33
C CYS A 47 6.69 -9.12 -17.54
N PRO A 48 5.99 -7.99 -17.57
CA PRO A 48 6.02 -7.07 -18.71
C PRO A 48 7.41 -6.49 -19.03
N VAL A 49 8.26 -6.35 -18.00
CA VAL A 49 9.60 -5.76 -18.13
C VAL A 49 10.62 -6.74 -17.56
N GLU A 50 11.37 -7.37 -18.44
CA GLU A 50 12.51 -8.26 -18.13
C GLU A 50 13.81 -7.75 -18.75
N THR A 51 13.71 -6.88 -19.77
CA THR A 51 14.84 -6.31 -20.50
C THR A 51 14.68 -4.79 -20.67
N ARG A 52 15.74 -4.11 -21.10
CA ARG A 52 15.68 -2.69 -21.47
C ARG A 52 14.70 -2.44 -22.62
N GLU A 53 14.65 -3.33 -23.61
CA GLU A 53 13.71 -3.22 -24.73
C GLU A 53 12.25 -3.34 -24.28
N ASP A 54 11.98 -4.19 -23.29
CA ASP A 54 10.65 -4.30 -22.66
C ASP A 54 10.31 -2.98 -21.96
N TRP A 55 11.26 -2.39 -21.25
CA TRP A 55 11.09 -1.09 -20.59
C TRP A 55 10.77 0.03 -21.59
N GLU A 56 11.49 0.10 -22.72
CA GLU A 56 11.19 1.09 -23.75
C GLU A 56 9.75 0.95 -24.28
N ARG A 57 9.27 -0.27 -24.46
CA ARG A 57 7.87 -0.53 -24.83
C ARG A 57 6.89 -0.15 -23.70
N MET A 58 7.22 -0.45 -22.45
CA MET A 58 6.37 -0.15 -21.31
C MET A 58 6.13 1.35 -21.16
N LYS A 59 7.15 2.17 -21.32
CA LYS A 59 7.04 3.65 -21.23
C LYS A 59 5.94 4.22 -22.13
N THR A 60 5.73 3.64 -23.31
CA THR A 60 4.71 4.14 -24.26
C THR A 60 3.28 4.03 -23.75
N ARG A 61 3.02 3.20 -22.74
CA ARG A 61 1.69 3.04 -22.12
C ARG A 61 1.33 4.17 -21.16
N TYR A 62 2.31 5.01 -20.80
CA TYR A 62 2.19 6.05 -19.77
C TYR A 62 2.16 7.46 -20.34
N ALA A 63 1.63 7.64 -21.56
CA ALA A 63 1.39 8.96 -22.10
C ALA A 63 0.39 9.74 -21.20
N LEU A 64 0.77 10.93 -20.77
CA LEU A 64 -0.06 11.77 -19.88
C LEU A 64 -1.39 12.17 -20.54
N ASP A 65 -1.38 12.38 -21.86
CA ASP A 65 -2.53 12.80 -22.64
C ASP A 65 -3.28 11.64 -23.30
N ALA A 66 -3.00 10.38 -22.86
CA ALA A 66 -3.71 9.22 -23.39
C ALA A 66 -5.23 9.36 -23.17
N PRO A 67 -6.05 9.08 -24.18
CA PRO A 67 -7.50 9.09 -24.05
C PRO A 67 -7.96 8.23 -22.86
N GLY A 68 -8.86 8.76 -22.04
CA GLY A 68 -9.38 8.09 -20.84
C GLY A 68 -8.45 8.10 -19.62
N ARG A 69 -7.30 8.78 -19.67
CA ARG A 69 -6.42 8.96 -18.53
C ARG A 69 -7.13 9.73 -17.39
N PHE A 70 -7.87 10.75 -17.77
CA PHE A 70 -8.84 11.43 -16.93
C PHE A 70 -10.22 11.29 -17.53
N PRO A 71 -11.29 11.23 -16.73
CA PRO A 71 -12.65 11.19 -17.26
C PRO A 71 -13.00 12.54 -17.92
N ASP A 72 -13.90 12.53 -18.90
CA ASP A 72 -14.31 13.74 -19.63
C ASP A 72 -14.89 14.82 -18.71
N ASP A 73 -15.50 14.42 -17.59
CA ASP A 73 -16.06 15.32 -16.58
C ASP A 73 -15.10 15.62 -15.41
N PHE A 74 -13.78 15.42 -15.59
CA PHE A 74 -12.78 15.57 -14.54
C PHE A 74 -12.86 16.93 -13.83
N ASP A 75 -12.92 18.02 -14.58
CA ASP A 75 -13.01 19.36 -13.99
C ASP A 75 -14.32 19.57 -13.19
N ALA A 76 -15.42 18.97 -13.64
CA ALA A 76 -16.68 19.01 -12.90
C ALA A 76 -16.61 18.17 -11.61
N ARG A 77 -15.94 17.03 -11.63
CA ARG A 77 -15.66 16.22 -10.43
C ARG A 77 -14.81 16.99 -9.43
N CYS A 78 -13.75 17.64 -9.88
CA CYS A 78 -12.89 18.45 -9.02
C CYS A 78 -13.67 19.60 -8.36
N ARG A 79 -14.53 20.31 -9.10
CA ARG A 79 -15.37 21.37 -8.50
C ARG A 79 -16.33 20.82 -7.43
N ARG A 80 -16.99 19.68 -7.69
CA ARG A 80 -17.85 19.04 -6.66
C ARG A 80 -17.03 18.58 -5.44
N ALA A 81 -15.81 18.08 -5.68
CA ALA A 81 -14.93 17.66 -4.61
C ALA A 81 -14.37 18.85 -3.78
N ALA A 82 -14.26 20.03 -4.39
CA ALA A 82 -13.87 21.24 -3.66
C ALA A 82 -14.94 21.72 -2.65
N ASP A 83 -16.22 21.48 -2.98
CA ASP A 83 -17.40 21.83 -2.14
C ASP A 83 -17.91 20.59 -1.39
N ARG A 84 -17.00 19.85 -0.72
CA ARG A 84 -17.31 18.59 -0.04
C ARG A 84 -17.47 18.74 1.46
N ASP A 85 -18.30 17.91 2.06
CA ASP A 85 -18.42 17.73 3.51
C ASP A 85 -17.54 16.57 4.06
N GLY A 86 -16.95 15.77 3.17
CA GLY A 86 -16.16 14.59 3.51
C GLY A 86 -14.67 14.76 3.21
N ILE A 87 -13.90 13.71 3.48
CA ILE A 87 -12.46 13.64 3.20
C ILE A 87 -12.24 13.24 1.73
N LEU A 88 -11.43 14.00 1.02
CA LEU A 88 -10.97 13.68 -0.33
C LEU A 88 -9.58 13.04 -0.25
N GLY A 89 -9.49 11.76 -0.62
CA GLY A 89 -8.23 11.04 -0.76
C GLY A 89 -7.81 10.86 -2.22
N VAL A 90 -6.51 10.85 -2.47
CA VAL A 90 -5.90 10.41 -3.73
C VAL A 90 -4.94 9.28 -3.43
N ALA A 91 -5.12 8.15 -4.11
CA ALA A 91 -4.31 6.95 -3.90
C ALA A 91 -3.56 6.57 -5.17
N PHE A 92 -2.32 6.11 -5.02
CA PHE A 92 -1.49 5.60 -6.11
C PHE A 92 -0.40 4.66 -5.60
N SER A 93 0.18 3.88 -6.53
CA SER A 93 1.27 2.96 -6.21
C SER A 93 2.57 3.72 -5.96
N GLY A 94 3.26 3.33 -4.89
CA GLY A 94 4.62 3.79 -4.65
C GLY A 94 5.64 3.20 -5.64
N PRO A 95 6.89 3.67 -5.63
CA PRO A 95 7.89 3.22 -6.60
C PRO A 95 8.19 1.73 -6.49
N PHE A 96 8.33 1.17 -5.28
CA PHE A 96 8.60 -0.26 -5.13
C PHE A 96 7.45 -1.10 -5.65
N TRP A 97 6.21 -0.79 -5.26
CA TRP A 97 5.04 -1.50 -5.75
C TRP A 97 4.95 -1.46 -7.28
N GLN A 98 5.09 -0.28 -7.88
CA GLN A 98 4.94 -0.14 -9.32
C GLN A 98 6.04 -0.86 -10.09
N LEU A 99 7.29 -0.79 -9.65
CA LEU A 99 8.38 -1.51 -10.29
C LEU A 99 8.20 -3.03 -10.16
N ARG A 100 7.72 -3.49 -9.00
CA ARG A 100 7.36 -4.89 -8.79
C ARG A 100 6.23 -5.35 -9.72
N GLU A 101 5.26 -4.50 -10.00
CA GLU A 101 4.20 -4.78 -10.97
C GLU A 101 4.72 -4.91 -12.41
N TRP A 102 5.79 -4.18 -12.75
CA TRP A 102 6.42 -4.27 -14.07
C TRP A 102 7.36 -5.47 -14.21
N CYS A 103 8.18 -5.72 -13.21
CA CYS A 103 9.32 -6.66 -13.30
C CYS A 103 9.09 -7.99 -12.58
N GLY A 104 8.03 -8.10 -11.77
CA GLY A 104 7.90 -9.15 -10.76
C GLY A 104 8.85 -8.91 -9.58
N PHE A 105 8.58 -9.56 -8.46
CA PHE A 105 9.38 -9.37 -7.24
C PHE A 105 10.81 -9.84 -7.41
N GLU A 106 10.99 -11.10 -7.88
CA GLU A 106 12.32 -11.68 -8.09
C GLU A 106 13.10 -10.91 -9.16
N GLY A 107 12.46 -10.60 -10.30
CA GLY A 107 13.07 -9.84 -11.38
C GLY A 107 13.53 -8.46 -10.94
N LEU A 108 12.72 -7.74 -10.18
CA LEU A 108 13.08 -6.44 -9.62
C LEU A 108 14.28 -6.54 -8.67
N CYS A 109 14.27 -7.52 -7.76
CA CYS A 109 15.39 -7.73 -6.83
C CYS A 109 16.71 -8.02 -7.55
N MET A 110 16.67 -8.82 -8.61
CA MET A 110 17.84 -9.10 -9.45
C MET A 110 18.31 -7.85 -10.19
N MET A 111 17.39 -7.11 -10.81
CA MET A 111 17.71 -5.85 -11.52
C MET A 111 18.32 -4.79 -10.59
N MET A 112 17.86 -4.68 -9.34
CA MET A 112 18.43 -3.75 -8.35
C MET A 112 19.94 -3.99 -8.11
N VAL A 113 20.43 -5.22 -8.32
CA VAL A 113 21.82 -5.59 -8.14
C VAL A 113 22.58 -5.57 -9.46
N GLU A 114 22.01 -6.14 -10.52
CA GLU A 114 22.69 -6.35 -11.81
C GLU A 114 22.58 -5.16 -12.77
N GLN A 115 21.46 -4.41 -12.69
CA GLN A 115 21.15 -3.31 -13.59
C GLN A 115 20.58 -2.10 -12.80
N PRO A 116 21.29 -1.64 -11.75
CA PRO A 116 20.75 -0.61 -10.84
C PRO A 116 20.43 0.71 -11.55
N ASP A 117 21.13 1.06 -12.62
CA ASP A 117 20.88 2.28 -13.38
C ASP A 117 19.56 2.21 -14.17
N LEU A 118 19.17 0.99 -14.62
CA LEU A 118 17.86 0.79 -15.22
C LEU A 118 16.73 0.93 -14.18
N VAL A 119 16.95 0.43 -12.98
CA VAL A 119 16.00 0.60 -11.87
C VAL A 119 15.86 2.06 -11.48
N ASP A 120 16.96 2.82 -11.39
CA ASP A 120 16.93 4.26 -11.16
C ASP A 120 16.13 5.00 -12.23
N GLU A 121 16.31 4.64 -13.52
CA GLU A 121 15.55 5.19 -14.64
C GLU A 121 14.04 4.91 -14.50
N MET A 122 13.68 3.66 -14.21
CA MET A 122 12.27 3.26 -14.01
C MET A 122 11.64 3.99 -12.82
N ALA A 123 12.35 4.09 -11.71
CA ALA A 123 11.87 4.81 -10.53
C ALA A 123 11.70 6.31 -10.79
N ALA A 124 12.64 6.93 -11.49
CA ALA A 124 12.56 8.33 -11.89
C ALA A 124 11.37 8.58 -12.83
N PHE A 125 11.18 7.71 -13.82
CA PHE A 125 10.05 7.79 -14.73
C PHE A 125 8.70 7.71 -13.99
N TRP A 126 8.56 6.75 -13.08
CA TRP A 126 7.34 6.62 -12.28
C TRP A 126 7.11 7.83 -11.38
N ARG A 127 8.16 8.32 -10.72
CA ARG A 127 8.13 9.56 -9.94
C ARG A 127 7.57 10.71 -10.74
N ASP A 128 8.12 10.94 -11.94
CA ASP A 128 7.78 12.09 -12.78
C ASP A 128 6.38 11.95 -13.37
N PHE A 129 5.96 10.73 -13.71
CA PHE A 129 4.59 10.43 -14.13
C PHE A 129 3.57 10.77 -13.03
N VAL A 130 3.77 10.25 -11.81
CA VAL A 130 2.89 10.53 -10.68
C VAL A 130 2.91 12.02 -10.33
N ASP A 131 4.08 12.67 -10.34
CA ASP A 131 4.22 14.09 -10.07
C ASP A 131 3.38 14.93 -11.04
N ALA A 132 3.39 14.62 -12.34
CA ALA A 132 2.56 15.30 -13.34
C ALA A 132 1.05 15.04 -13.15
N MET A 133 0.68 13.83 -12.71
CA MET A 133 -0.71 13.50 -12.40
C MET A 133 -1.19 14.28 -11.17
N LEU A 134 -0.38 14.37 -10.12
CA LEU A 134 -0.67 15.14 -8.91
C LEU A 134 -0.79 16.63 -9.22
N GLU A 135 0.11 17.19 -10.03
CA GLU A 135 0.05 18.59 -10.47
C GLU A 135 -1.31 18.89 -11.09
N ARG A 136 -1.77 18.04 -12.02
CA ARG A 136 -3.05 18.23 -12.70
C ARG A 136 -4.27 18.16 -11.75
N ILE A 137 -4.17 17.37 -10.67
CA ILE A 137 -5.20 17.32 -9.62
C ILE A 137 -5.12 18.58 -8.77
N PHE A 138 -3.92 18.95 -8.28
CA PHE A 138 -3.72 20.06 -7.34
C PHE A 138 -4.01 21.42 -7.95
N ASP A 139 -3.87 21.58 -9.26
CA ASP A 139 -4.32 22.79 -9.99
C ASP A 139 -5.84 23.02 -9.87
N ARG A 140 -6.60 22.04 -9.43
CA ARG A 140 -8.07 22.07 -9.39
C ARG A 140 -8.67 21.89 -8.00
N VAL A 141 -8.06 21.04 -7.19
CA VAL A 141 -8.53 20.73 -5.84
C VAL A 141 -7.39 20.22 -4.98
N ALA A 142 -7.32 20.69 -3.74
CA ALA A 142 -6.41 20.13 -2.74
C ALA A 142 -7.10 18.94 -2.04
N PRO A 143 -6.53 17.72 -2.10
CA PRO A 143 -6.98 16.60 -1.29
C PRO A 143 -6.66 16.81 0.20
N ASP A 144 -7.38 16.08 1.06
CA ASP A 144 -7.08 16.01 2.49
C ASP A 144 -6.06 14.91 2.82
N HIS A 145 -5.94 13.93 1.92
CA HIS A 145 -5.18 12.72 2.14
C HIS A 145 -4.54 12.21 0.84
N ILE A 146 -3.24 11.94 0.88
CA ILE A 146 -2.52 11.17 -0.13
C ILE A 146 -2.21 9.80 0.46
N PHE A 147 -2.52 8.75 -0.28
CA PHE A 147 -2.26 7.37 0.08
C PHE A 147 -1.31 6.72 -0.93
N ILE A 148 -0.14 6.30 -0.45
CA ILE A 148 0.91 5.67 -1.26
C ILE A 148 0.97 4.19 -0.90
N SER A 149 0.55 3.31 -1.81
CA SER A 149 0.61 1.87 -1.60
C SER A 149 1.97 1.31 -2.01
N GLU A 150 2.74 0.80 -1.04
CA GLU A 150 4.08 0.23 -1.28
C GLU A 150 4.16 -1.26 -1.04
N ASP A 151 3.55 -1.79 0.03
CA ASP A 151 3.60 -3.20 0.41
C ASP A 151 5.02 -3.79 0.22
N MET A 152 5.98 -3.23 0.95
CA MET A 152 7.41 -3.48 0.78
C MET A 152 8.09 -4.14 1.98
N ALA A 153 7.30 -4.69 2.91
CA ALA A 153 7.82 -5.44 4.04
C ALA A 153 7.21 -6.84 4.13
N TYR A 154 7.94 -7.72 4.79
CA TYR A 154 7.56 -9.08 5.07
C TYR A 154 7.47 -9.27 6.59
N LYS A 155 7.19 -10.47 7.05
CA LYS A 155 6.89 -10.76 8.46
C LYS A 155 7.93 -10.23 9.45
N GLU A 156 9.22 -10.19 9.10
CA GLU A 156 10.29 -9.85 10.03
C GLU A 156 11.14 -8.65 9.56
N LYS A 157 11.08 -8.32 8.28
CA LYS A 157 11.95 -7.30 7.65
C LYS A 157 11.30 -6.71 6.41
N SER A 158 11.85 -5.60 5.94
CA SER A 158 11.59 -5.09 4.59
C SER A 158 12.06 -6.07 3.51
N MET A 159 11.37 -6.09 2.38
CA MET A 159 11.66 -6.96 1.23
C MET A 159 12.95 -6.56 0.53
N ILE A 160 13.32 -5.29 0.59
CA ILE A 160 14.60 -4.74 0.14
C ILE A 160 15.29 -4.04 1.31
N SER A 161 16.61 -3.93 1.28
CA SER A 161 17.33 -3.28 2.38
C SER A 161 16.95 -1.78 2.48
N PRO A 162 17.02 -1.18 3.69
CA PRO A 162 16.84 0.27 3.83
C PRO A 162 17.75 1.09 2.92
N ALA A 163 18.95 0.61 2.60
CA ALA A 163 19.87 1.26 1.66
C ALA A 163 19.33 1.24 0.22
N MET A 164 18.73 0.13 -0.23
CA MET A 164 18.06 0.04 -1.52
C MET A 164 16.80 0.91 -1.56
N ALA A 165 15.97 0.89 -0.52
CA ALA A 165 14.81 1.77 -0.40
C ALA A 165 15.22 3.25 -0.45
N ARG A 166 16.33 3.61 0.18
CA ARG A 166 16.92 4.97 0.11
C ARG A 166 17.32 5.35 -1.31
N ARG A 167 17.93 4.42 -2.07
CA ARG A 167 18.35 4.70 -3.45
C ARG A 167 17.15 4.82 -4.37
N PHE A 168 16.30 3.81 -4.41
CA PHE A 168 15.31 3.63 -5.47
C PHE A 168 13.93 4.23 -5.13
N CYS A 169 13.59 4.40 -3.85
CA CYS A 169 12.24 4.82 -3.45
C CYS A 169 12.20 6.23 -2.83
N LEU A 170 13.14 6.54 -1.93
CA LEU A 170 13.16 7.80 -1.20
C LEU A 170 13.07 9.06 -2.10
N PRO A 171 13.74 9.15 -3.27
CA PRO A 171 13.62 10.33 -4.14
C PRO A 171 12.18 10.58 -4.62
N SER A 172 11.42 9.51 -4.87
CA SER A 172 10.03 9.60 -5.30
C SER A 172 9.14 10.06 -4.13
N TRP A 173 9.24 9.41 -2.98
CA TRP A 173 8.47 9.79 -1.79
C TRP A 173 8.69 11.24 -1.40
N ARG A 174 9.95 11.70 -1.38
CA ARG A 174 10.29 13.10 -1.07
C ARG A 174 9.67 14.07 -2.07
N ARG A 175 9.80 13.79 -3.35
CA ARG A 175 9.22 14.63 -4.41
C ARG A 175 7.72 14.79 -4.25
N TRP A 176 7.01 13.69 -4.03
CA TRP A 176 5.56 13.71 -3.88
C TRP A 176 5.11 14.35 -2.57
N ALA A 177 5.86 14.10 -1.48
CA ALA A 177 5.59 14.76 -0.19
C ALA A 177 5.76 16.28 -0.28
N ASP A 178 6.82 16.77 -0.91
CA ASP A 178 7.07 18.20 -1.07
C ASP A 178 5.99 18.87 -1.93
N ARG A 179 5.61 18.23 -3.05
CA ARG A 179 4.52 18.72 -3.90
C ARG A 179 3.19 18.76 -3.13
N SER A 180 2.85 17.70 -2.44
CA SER A 180 1.59 17.58 -1.69
C SER A 180 1.50 18.62 -0.57
N ARG A 181 2.59 18.85 0.16
CA ARG A 181 2.63 19.91 1.18
C ARG A 181 2.48 21.31 0.58
N THR A 182 3.11 21.55 -0.57
CA THR A 182 2.96 22.84 -1.28
C THR A 182 1.52 23.06 -1.70
N ALA A 183 0.78 22.01 -2.03
CA ALA A 183 -0.65 22.05 -2.34
C ALA A 183 -1.55 22.10 -1.08
N GLY A 184 -0.97 22.06 0.12
CA GLY A 184 -1.73 22.14 1.38
C GLY A 184 -2.30 20.81 1.88
N VAL A 185 -1.84 19.66 1.37
CA VAL A 185 -2.31 18.32 1.79
C VAL A 185 -1.75 18.02 3.19
N PRO A 186 -2.61 17.79 4.21
CA PRO A 186 -2.14 17.58 5.58
C PRO A 186 -1.68 16.15 5.88
N ILE A 187 -2.25 15.12 5.21
CA ILE A 187 -2.01 13.71 5.51
C ILE A 187 -1.33 13.05 4.31
N LEU A 188 -0.10 12.60 4.54
CA LEU A 188 0.73 11.89 3.56
C LEU A 188 1.01 10.51 4.11
N ASP A 189 0.18 9.56 3.70
CA ASP A 189 0.12 8.21 4.22
C ASP A 189 0.81 7.22 3.30
N ILE A 190 1.47 6.24 3.90
CA ILE A 190 2.14 5.16 3.18
C ILE A 190 1.75 3.81 3.77
N ASP A 191 1.26 2.96 2.89
CA ASP A 191 0.80 1.62 3.20
C ASP A 191 1.89 0.58 2.95
N SER A 192 2.11 -0.28 3.93
CA SER A 192 2.90 -1.50 3.76
C SER A 192 2.53 -2.52 4.82
N ASP A 193 2.11 -3.67 4.38
CA ASP A 193 2.01 -4.85 5.24
C ASP A 193 3.39 -5.25 5.80
N GLY A 194 3.41 -6.14 6.79
CA GLY A 194 4.62 -6.69 7.34
C GLY A 194 5.32 -5.81 8.39
N PHE A 195 6.60 -6.11 8.67
CA PHE A 195 7.39 -5.39 9.67
C PHE A 195 8.04 -4.14 9.08
N ILE A 196 7.48 -2.99 9.37
CA ILE A 196 7.88 -1.70 8.81
C ILE A 196 8.84 -0.89 9.68
N GLY A 197 9.22 -1.39 10.86
CA GLY A 197 9.98 -0.62 11.86
C GLY A 197 11.33 -0.08 11.39
N GLU A 198 11.95 -0.63 10.34
CA GLU A 198 13.17 -0.15 9.72
C GLU A 198 12.94 0.81 8.55
N LEU A 199 11.71 0.90 8.03
CA LEU A 199 11.33 1.80 6.93
C LEU A 199 10.82 3.15 7.43
N ILE A 200 10.17 3.21 8.59
CA ILE A 200 9.62 4.43 9.18
C ILE A 200 10.62 5.60 9.20
N PRO A 201 11.91 5.41 9.56
CA PRO A 201 12.88 6.51 9.50
C PRO A 201 13.05 7.11 8.10
N LEU A 202 12.99 6.28 7.05
CA LEU A 202 13.09 6.75 5.66
C LEU A 202 11.84 7.52 5.24
N TRP A 203 10.66 7.07 5.67
CA TRP A 203 9.40 7.74 5.39
C TRP A 203 9.32 9.11 6.06
N ILE A 204 9.75 9.20 7.33
CA ILE A 204 9.88 10.49 8.04
C ILE A 204 10.87 11.41 7.31
N GLU A 205 12.02 10.89 6.89
CA GLU A 205 13.02 11.65 6.11
C GLU A 205 12.47 12.13 4.77
N ALA A 206 11.63 11.33 4.11
CA ALA A 206 10.94 11.72 2.89
C ALA A 206 9.88 12.79 3.14
N GLY A 207 9.44 12.91 4.38
CA GLY A 207 8.41 13.84 4.80
C GLY A 207 7.01 13.26 4.79
N LEU A 208 6.86 11.96 4.72
CA LEU A 208 5.58 11.30 4.99
C LEU A 208 5.28 11.40 6.49
N ASN A 209 4.01 11.47 6.84
CA ASN A 209 3.59 11.73 8.22
C ASN A 209 2.52 10.77 8.75
N CYS A 210 2.11 9.79 7.98
CA CYS A 210 1.22 8.70 8.37
C CYS A 210 1.68 7.38 7.77
N CYS A 211 1.42 6.26 8.44
CA CYS A 211 1.59 4.92 7.88
C CYS A 211 0.56 3.93 8.44
N ASP A 212 0.24 2.92 7.63
CA ASP A 212 -0.69 1.84 7.91
C ASP A 212 -0.26 0.52 7.25
N PRO A 213 -0.89 -0.62 7.57
CA PRO A 213 -1.91 -0.86 8.60
C PRO A 213 -1.35 -1.22 9.98
N ILE A 214 -0.06 -1.19 10.22
CA ILE A 214 0.67 -1.54 11.47
C ILE A 214 0.40 -2.99 11.88
N GLU A 215 0.87 -3.93 11.10
CA GLU A 215 0.55 -5.35 11.25
C GLU A 215 1.19 -5.95 12.52
N VAL A 216 0.35 -6.24 13.53
CA VAL A 216 0.78 -6.76 14.83
C VAL A 216 1.38 -8.17 14.71
N ALA A 217 0.83 -8.99 13.79
CA ALA A 217 1.34 -10.34 13.55
C ALA A 217 2.76 -10.37 12.98
N ALA A 218 3.19 -9.30 12.33
CA ALA A 218 4.55 -9.10 11.84
C ALA A 218 5.51 -8.53 12.89
N GLY A 219 5.02 -8.25 14.11
CA GLY A 219 5.83 -7.70 15.20
C GLY A 219 5.84 -6.18 15.29
N CYS A 220 4.96 -5.48 14.57
CA CYS A 220 4.78 -4.04 14.74
C CYS A 220 4.12 -3.76 16.09
N ASP A 221 4.71 -2.87 16.87
CA ASP A 221 4.16 -2.41 18.15
C ASP A 221 4.05 -0.88 18.16
N LEU A 222 2.80 -0.39 18.17
CA LEU A 222 2.50 1.04 18.20
C LEU A 222 3.08 1.76 19.42
N ASN A 223 3.11 1.12 20.58
CA ASN A 223 3.71 1.72 21.77
C ASN A 223 5.24 1.89 21.59
N ASP A 224 5.90 0.93 20.93
CA ASP A 224 7.32 1.05 20.58
C ASP A 224 7.54 2.13 19.52
N PHE A 225 6.77 2.13 18.46
CA PHE A 225 6.87 3.14 17.40
C PHE A 225 6.63 4.55 17.94
N ARG A 226 5.64 4.74 18.81
CA ARG A 226 5.40 6.03 19.47
C ARG A 226 6.58 6.48 20.33
N ARG A 227 7.21 5.57 21.08
CA ARG A 227 8.41 5.89 21.85
C ARG A 227 9.60 6.29 20.97
N ARG A 228 9.80 5.56 19.86
CA ARG A 228 10.96 5.74 18.96
C ARG A 228 10.83 6.97 18.08
N PHE A 229 9.65 7.21 17.54
CA PHE A 229 9.43 8.21 16.49
C PHE A 229 8.60 9.42 16.96
N GLY A 230 8.09 9.38 18.19
CA GLY A 230 7.31 10.46 18.77
C GLY A 230 6.10 10.83 17.91
N ARG A 231 5.95 12.11 17.63
CA ARG A 231 4.87 12.66 16.78
C ARG A 231 5.31 12.93 15.34
N SER A 232 6.49 12.44 14.93
CA SER A 232 6.95 12.57 13.55
C SER A 232 6.18 11.66 12.58
N MET A 233 5.44 10.67 13.11
CA MET A 233 4.63 9.74 12.35
C MET A 233 3.29 9.53 13.07
N ALA A 234 2.19 9.68 12.33
CA ALA A 234 0.87 9.21 12.71
C ALA A 234 0.69 7.75 12.25
N TYR A 235 -0.32 7.09 12.78
CA TYR A 235 -0.54 5.67 12.50
C TYR A 235 -2.02 5.39 12.27
N GLN A 236 -2.31 4.38 11.43
CA GLN A 236 -3.65 3.83 11.28
C GLN A 236 -3.60 2.30 11.42
N GLY A 237 -4.65 1.68 11.99
CA GLY A 237 -4.70 0.23 12.18
C GLY A 237 -4.16 -0.22 13.55
N GLY A 238 -3.34 -1.26 13.58
CA GLY A 238 -2.57 -1.70 14.76
C GLY A 238 -3.36 -2.41 15.85
N ILE A 239 -4.63 -2.73 15.66
CA ILE A 239 -5.43 -3.62 16.53
C ILE A 239 -5.37 -5.02 15.96
N ASP A 240 -4.81 -5.96 16.73
CA ASP A 240 -4.55 -7.34 16.31
C ASP A 240 -5.83 -8.06 15.87
N LYS A 241 -5.94 -8.36 14.57
CA LYS A 241 -7.05 -9.15 14.00
C LYS A 241 -7.27 -10.49 14.69
N ARG A 242 -6.20 -11.10 15.24
CA ARG A 242 -6.29 -12.37 15.99
C ARG A 242 -6.95 -12.16 17.36
N ALA A 243 -6.83 -10.97 17.96
CA ALA A 243 -7.54 -10.60 19.17
C ALA A 243 -9.03 -10.37 18.87
N MET A 244 -9.34 -9.77 17.72
CA MET A 244 -10.72 -9.59 17.25
C MET A 244 -11.42 -10.95 17.05
N ALA A 245 -10.76 -11.92 16.40
CA ALA A 245 -11.29 -13.25 16.19
C ALA A 245 -11.63 -13.99 17.51
N LYS A 246 -10.85 -13.73 18.58
CA LYS A 246 -11.10 -14.32 19.90
C LYS A 246 -12.22 -13.61 20.69
N GLY A 247 -12.47 -12.34 20.39
CA GLY A 247 -13.52 -11.53 21.01
C GLY A 247 -13.38 -11.31 22.52
N GLY A 248 -14.45 -10.81 23.15
CA GLY A 248 -14.64 -10.68 24.60
C GLY A 248 -13.45 -10.04 25.35
N PRO A 249 -12.95 -10.66 26.44
CA PRO A 249 -11.86 -10.09 27.22
C PRO A 249 -10.54 -9.95 26.46
N VAL A 250 -10.36 -10.67 25.33
CA VAL A 250 -9.10 -10.62 24.56
C VAL A 250 -9.04 -9.32 23.78
N ILE A 251 -10.10 -8.97 23.07
CA ILE A 251 -10.15 -7.72 22.31
C ILE A 251 -10.14 -6.49 23.26
N ARG A 252 -10.77 -6.57 24.42
CA ARG A 252 -10.70 -5.50 25.43
C ARG A 252 -9.26 -5.25 25.87
N ARG A 253 -8.50 -6.29 26.21
CA ARG A 253 -7.07 -6.14 26.58
C ARG A 253 -6.24 -5.55 25.47
N GLU A 254 -6.55 -5.88 24.21
CA GLU A 254 -5.83 -5.34 23.06
C GLU A 254 -6.07 -3.84 22.89
N ILE A 255 -7.31 -3.39 23.03
CA ILE A 255 -7.65 -1.96 23.02
C ILE A 255 -7.03 -1.24 24.23
N ASP A 256 -7.09 -1.84 25.44
CA ASP A 256 -6.46 -1.29 26.64
C ASP A 256 -4.93 -1.10 26.46
N ARG A 257 -4.27 -2.03 25.77
CA ARG A 257 -2.83 -1.93 25.42
C ARG A 257 -2.52 -0.68 24.61
N LEU A 258 -3.43 -0.27 23.73
CA LEU A 258 -3.26 0.86 22.82
C LEU A 258 -3.78 2.18 23.37
N ARG A 259 -4.48 2.15 24.52
CA ARG A 259 -5.05 3.35 25.18
C ARG A 259 -4.07 4.51 25.30
N PRO A 260 -2.79 4.32 25.70
CA PRO A 260 -1.85 5.44 25.78
C PRO A 260 -1.65 6.16 24.45
N VAL A 261 -1.56 5.41 23.32
CA VAL A 261 -1.37 5.98 21.98
C VAL A 261 -2.66 6.62 21.49
N ILE A 262 -3.83 6.01 21.77
CA ILE A 262 -5.16 6.58 21.44
C ILE A 262 -5.29 7.97 22.09
N ARG A 263 -4.99 8.08 23.39
CA ARG A 263 -5.12 9.34 24.14
C ARG A 263 -4.09 10.39 23.76
N ASP A 264 -2.89 9.96 23.34
CA ASP A 264 -1.87 10.88 22.86
C ASP A 264 -2.23 11.49 21.49
N GLY A 265 -3.11 10.86 20.72
CA GLY A 265 -3.52 11.31 19.38
C GLY A 265 -2.50 11.02 18.28
N GLY A 266 -2.78 11.50 17.04
CA GLY A 266 -2.00 11.12 15.85
C GLY A 266 -2.11 9.62 15.57
N TYR A 267 -3.26 9.03 15.85
CA TYR A 267 -3.54 7.62 15.64
C TYR A 267 -5.02 7.41 15.33
N ILE A 268 -5.29 6.68 14.28
CA ILE A 268 -6.63 6.21 13.90
C ILE A 268 -6.69 4.72 14.23
N PRO A 269 -7.26 4.34 15.39
CA PRO A 269 -7.31 2.94 15.79
C PRO A 269 -8.23 2.14 14.87
N GLY A 270 -7.73 1.02 14.40
CA GLY A 270 -8.43 0.12 13.48
C GLY A 270 -7.82 -1.27 13.48
N CYS A 271 -8.45 -2.19 12.79
CA CYS A 271 -7.87 -3.51 12.53
C CYS A 271 -6.51 -3.36 11.84
N ASP A 272 -5.54 -4.18 12.21
CA ASP A 272 -4.17 -4.17 11.68
C ASP A 272 -4.06 -4.71 10.25
N HIS A 273 -5.18 -4.98 9.61
CA HIS A 273 -5.35 -5.39 8.22
C HIS A 273 -6.84 -5.48 7.89
N GLY A 274 -7.22 -6.01 6.74
CA GLY A 274 -8.62 -6.37 6.46
C GLY A 274 -9.17 -7.32 7.53
N VAL A 275 -10.42 -7.12 7.98
CA VAL A 275 -11.06 -7.98 8.98
C VAL A 275 -11.23 -9.37 8.38
N PRO A 276 -10.60 -10.42 8.97
CA PRO A 276 -10.64 -11.77 8.41
C PRO A 276 -11.98 -12.46 8.67
N SER A 277 -12.28 -13.48 7.88
CA SER A 277 -13.56 -14.21 7.90
C SER A 277 -13.82 -15.03 9.17
N ASP A 278 -12.79 -15.26 9.99
CA ASP A 278 -12.90 -15.94 11.29
C ASP A 278 -13.35 -15.01 12.44
N VAL A 279 -13.46 -13.72 12.19
CA VAL A 279 -14.10 -12.76 13.11
C VAL A 279 -15.61 -12.87 12.98
N SER A 280 -16.28 -13.35 14.06
CA SER A 280 -17.74 -13.40 14.06
C SER A 280 -18.36 -11.99 14.06
N TRP A 281 -19.60 -11.88 13.58
CA TRP A 281 -20.33 -10.62 13.59
C TRP A 281 -20.48 -10.04 15.01
N GLU A 282 -20.72 -10.88 16.01
CA GLU A 282 -20.82 -10.49 17.40
C GLU A 282 -19.50 -9.92 17.94
N ALA A 283 -18.37 -10.59 17.63
CA ALA A 283 -17.04 -10.12 18.00
C ALA A 283 -16.70 -8.78 17.33
N TYR A 284 -17.12 -8.62 16.07
CA TYR A 284 -16.94 -7.36 15.34
C TYR A 284 -17.76 -6.22 15.96
N LEU A 285 -19.02 -6.45 16.31
CA LEU A 285 -19.85 -5.43 16.98
C LEU A 285 -19.30 -5.07 18.37
N ASP A 286 -18.79 -6.04 19.12
CA ASP A 286 -18.16 -5.81 20.42
C ASP A 286 -16.90 -4.95 20.27
N TYR A 287 -16.07 -5.28 19.28
CA TYR A 287 -14.92 -4.45 18.89
C TYR A 287 -15.33 -3.00 18.58
N CYS A 288 -16.31 -2.80 17.71
CA CYS A 288 -16.77 -1.46 17.33
C CYS A 288 -17.25 -0.66 18.55
N ARG A 289 -18.01 -1.29 19.45
CA ARG A 289 -18.50 -0.66 20.67
C ARG A 289 -17.35 -0.25 21.59
N LEU A 290 -16.42 -1.17 21.87
CA LEU A 290 -15.26 -0.91 22.71
C LEU A 290 -14.40 0.23 22.17
N LEU A 291 -14.24 0.26 20.87
CA LEU A 291 -13.47 1.30 20.19
C LEU A 291 -14.18 2.66 20.29
N ALA A 292 -15.50 2.69 20.08
CA ALA A 292 -16.29 3.90 20.19
C ALA A 292 -16.26 4.47 21.63
N GLU A 293 -16.37 3.61 22.66
CA GLU A 293 -16.20 3.98 24.07
C GLU A 293 -14.81 4.61 24.33
N GLU A 294 -13.74 4.00 23.82
CA GLU A 294 -12.37 4.48 24.07
C GLU A 294 -12.02 5.77 23.31
N THR A 295 -12.65 5.99 22.14
CA THR A 295 -12.43 7.16 21.28
C THR A 295 -13.43 8.31 21.56
N GLY A 296 -14.39 8.10 22.45
CA GLY A 296 -15.35 9.13 22.87
C GLY A 296 -16.53 9.34 21.89
N TRP A 297 -16.87 8.32 21.10
CA TRP A 297 -18.06 8.31 20.25
C TRP A 297 -19.31 7.75 20.97
N LEU A 298 -19.13 7.07 22.11
CA LEU A 298 -20.17 6.59 23.03
C LEU A 298 -19.88 7.06 24.45
#